data_a1bf9df34f02759ee55066ea4dad676e
#
_entry.id   a1bf9df34f02759ee55066ea4dad676e
#
_cell.length_a   1.000
_cell.length_b   1.000
_cell.length_c   1.000
_cell.angle_alpha   90.00
_cell.angle_beta   90.00
_cell.angle_gamma   90.00
#
_symmetry.space_group_name_H-M   'P 1'
#
loop_
_entity.id
_entity.type
_entity.pdbx_description
1 polymer ?
#
loop_
_entity_poly.entity_id
_entity_poly.type
_entity_poly.pdbx_seq_one_letter_code
_entity_poly.pdbx_strand_id
1 'polypeptide(L)'
;MQGKFTEQDTEAFYDSEDAVYRSFWDDQGSLHWGFFDDTTGTDFLKACARLNELMVEKAGIGNDARILDLGCGNGTTAMWLGNSCGCRVVGIDLSGTRIGNAQQALLDQPAELQTRLGFEKASATELPFPDGSFTHVWSQATIYHVHEKKSALREAHRVLENGGILVFDDLTKPRPDISDAARTYVYDRLLFDTPYSFETYQGALKHTGFSILEAVDLSTHLKASYECLAKIAGAKGDEHDGKYGELSYAYDQMVRAVDKGELGWGLYLCQK
;
A
#
# COMPACT_ATOMS: atom_id res chain seq x y z
N MET A 1 -15.34 19.47 1.95
CA MET A 1 -16.33 18.60 1.27
C MET A 1 -16.17 17.22 1.86
N GLN A 2 -17.26 16.61 2.31
CA GLN A 2 -17.25 15.23 2.80
C GLN A 2 -16.88 14.33 1.60
N GLY A 3 -15.92 13.41 1.76
CA GLY A 3 -15.52 12.51 0.68
C GLY A 3 -16.63 11.56 0.28
N LYS A 4 -16.44 10.93 -0.88
CA LYS A 4 -17.39 9.97 -1.45
C LYS A 4 -17.44 8.66 -0.63
N PHE A 5 -16.33 8.29 0.01
CA PHE A 5 -16.15 7.06 0.78
C PHE A 5 -15.69 7.36 2.20
N THR A 6 -16.04 6.51 3.15
CA THR A 6 -15.68 6.60 4.58
C THR A 6 -14.69 5.51 4.97
N GLU A 7 -14.08 5.62 6.17
CA GLU A 7 -13.26 4.54 6.74
C GLU A 7 -14.06 3.25 6.92
N GLN A 8 -15.34 3.34 7.29
CA GLN A 8 -16.23 2.17 7.41
C GLN A 8 -16.45 1.48 6.06
N ASP A 9 -16.57 2.24 4.96
CA ASP A 9 -16.68 1.66 3.62
C ASP A 9 -15.40 0.90 3.26
N THR A 10 -14.23 1.46 3.56
CA THR A 10 -12.93 0.82 3.34
C THR A 10 -12.74 -0.43 4.20
N GLU A 11 -13.09 -0.36 5.50
CA GLU A 11 -13.05 -1.52 6.40
C GLU A 11 -13.95 -2.65 5.88
N ALA A 12 -15.22 -2.35 5.58
CA ALA A 12 -16.17 -3.34 5.08
C ALA A 12 -15.73 -3.98 3.75
N PHE A 13 -15.14 -3.19 2.85
CA PHE A 13 -14.59 -3.69 1.59
C PHE A 13 -13.49 -4.72 1.84
N TYR A 14 -12.49 -4.41 2.66
CA TYR A 14 -11.39 -5.32 2.91
C TYR A 14 -11.77 -6.53 3.77
N ASP A 15 -12.71 -6.37 4.70
CA ASP A 15 -13.23 -7.50 5.49
C ASP A 15 -13.96 -8.51 4.60
N SER A 16 -14.65 -8.06 3.52
CA SER A 16 -15.40 -8.93 2.62
C SER A 16 -14.54 -9.53 1.49
N GLU A 17 -13.52 -8.81 0.99
CA GLU A 17 -12.76 -9.19 -0.20
C GLU A 17 -11.43 -9.89 0.11
N ASP A 18 -10.95 -9.89 1.36
CA ASP A 18 -9.64 -10.41 1.74
C ASP A 18 -9.39 -11.84 1.23
N ALA A 19 -10.36 -12.74 1.45
CA ALA A 19 -10.22 -14.14 1.03
C ALA A 19 -10.10 -14.30 -0.50
N VAL A 20 -10.81 -13.46 -1.27
CA VAL A 20 -10.75 -13.50 -2.73
C VAL A 20 -9.39 -13.02 -3.21
N TYR A 21 -8.90 -11.89 -2.70
CA TYR A 21 -7.58 -11.38 -3.09
C TYR A 21 -6.45 -12.36 -2.75
N ARG A 22 -6.46 -12.97 -1.57
CA ARG A 22 -5.48 -13.99 -1.18
C ARG A 22 -5.48 -15.22 -2.07
N SER A 23 -6.61 -15.55 -2.69
CA SER A 23 -6.74 -16.73 -3.54
C SER A 23 -6.02 -16.64 -4.89
N PHE A 24 -5.63 -15.43 -5.33
CA PHE A 24 -5.00 -15.27 -6.65
C PHE A 24 -3.89 -14.22 -6.71
N TRP A 25 -3.90 -13.21 -5.83
CA TRP A 25 -2.89 -12.14 -5.86
C TRP A 25 -1.61 -12.63 -5.17
N ASP A 26 -1.71 -12.94 -3.90
CA ASP A 26 -0.64 -13.50 -3.08
C ASP A 26 -1.26 -14.31 -1.93
N ASP A 27 -0.94 -15.60 -1.82
CA ASP A 27 -1.47 -16.49 -0.79
C ASP A 27 -1.02 -16.10 0.62
N GLN A 28 0.09 -15.37 0.73
CA GLN A 28 0.57 -14.76 1.98
C GLN A 28 -0.23 -13.51 2.35
N GLY A 29 -1.04 -12.97 1.45
CA GLY A 29 -1.93 -11.84 1.68
C GLY A 29 -1.30 -10.46 1.54
N SER A 30 -0.16 -10.35 0.86
CA SER A 30 0.42 -9.07 0.49
C SER A 30 -0.30 -8.50 -0.74
N LEU A 31 -0.86 -7.29 -0.63
CA LEU A 31 -1.66 -6.68 -1.69
C LEU A 31 -1.05 -5.35 -2.15
N HIS A 32 0.11 -5.44 -2.79
CA HIS A 32 0.76 -4.28 -3.41
C HIS A 32 1.29 -4.62 -4.81
N TRP A 33 1.65 -3.61 -5.58
CA TRP A 33 2.17 -3.75 -6.94
C TRP A 33 3.68 -4.06 -6.93
N GLY A 34 4.21 -4.46 -8.09
CA GLY A 34 5.60 -4.86 -8.24
C GLY A 34 6.47 -3.83 -8.96
N PHE A 35 7.76 -3.81 -8.63
CA PHE A 35 8.79 -3.10 -9.37
C PHE A 35 9.49 -4.08 -10.33
N PHE A 36 9.28 -3.89 -11.63
CA PHE A 36 9.79 -4.78 -12.68
C PHE A 36 11.12 -4.25 -13.22
N ASP A 37 12.15 -5.10 -13.18
CA ASP A 37 13.47 -4.83 -13.74
C ASP A 37 14.03 -6.09 -14.43
N ASP A 38 15.29 -6.05 -14.86
CA ASP A 38 15.94 -7.19 -15.55
C ASP A 38 16.03 -8.43 -14.65
N THR A 39 15.99 -8.29 -13.32
CA THR A 39 16.08 -9.40 -12.36
C THR A 39 14.74 -10.09 -12.14
N THR A 40 13.65 -9.36 -12.26
CA THR A 40 12.28 -9.85 -12.05
C THR A 40 11.64 -10.38 -13.33
N GLY A 41 12.04 -9.86 -14.48
CA GLY A 41 11.39 -10.15 -15.75
C GLY A 41 9.90 -9.84 -15.68
N THR A 42 9.05 -10.84 -15.95
CA THR A 42 7.58 -10.74 -15.89
C THR A 42 6.97 -11.45 -14.68
N ASP A 43 7.79 -11.86 -13.71
CA ASP A 43 7.33 -12.54 -12.50
C ASP A 43 6.77 -11.52 -11.51
N PHE A 44 5.45 -11.56 -11.31
CA PHE A 44 4.74 -10.58 -10.48
C PHE A 44 5.17 -10.63 -9.01
N LEU A 45 5.29 -11.83 -8.41
CA LEU A 45 5.67 -11.96 -7.00
C LEU A 45 7.12 -11.55 -6.75
N LYS A 46 8.02 -11.85 -7.70
CA LYS A 46 9.39 -11.33 -7.63
C LYS A 46 9.42 -9.80 -7.76
N ALA A 47 8.58 -9.23 -8.61
CA ALA A 47 8.48 -7.77 -8.73
C ALA A 47 7.94 -7.13 -7.44
N CYS A 48 6.99 -7.76 -6.75
CA CYS A 48 6.53 -7.32 -5.43
C CYS A 48 7.66 -7.36 -4.39
N ALA A 49 8.39 -8.48 -4.30
CA ALA A 49 9.56 -8.59 -3.42
C ALA A 49 10.63 -7.53 -3.74
N ARG A 50 10.88 -7.28 -5.04
CA ARG A 50 11.84 -6.27 -5.50
C ARG A 50 11.46 -4.85 -5.09
N LEU A 51 10.16 -4.51 -5.09
CA LEU A 51 9.70 -3.23 -4.55
C LEU A 51 10.05 -3.09 -3.07
N ASN A 52 9.79 -4.12 -2.27
CA ASN A 52 10.13 -4.12 -0.84
C ASN A 52 11.63 -3.90 -0.60
N GLU A 53 12.49 -4.63 -1.34
CA GLU A 53 13.94 -4.46 -1.27
C GLU A 53 14.37 -3.05 -1.64
N LEU A 54 13.81 -2.49 -2.73
CA LEU A 54 14.10 -1.14 -3.19
C LEU A 54 13.72 -0.09 -2.13
N MET A 55 12.56 -0.24 -1.51
CA MET A 55 12.11 0.68 -0.47
C MET A 55 12.97 0.60 0.80
N VAL A 56 13.39 -0.61 1.21
CA VAL A 56 14.33 -0.81 2.33
C VAL A 56 15.67 -0.15 2.04
N GLU A 57 16.22 -0.38 0.84
CA GLU A 57 17.50 0.21 0.40
C GLU A 57 17.45 1.74 0.43
N LYS A 58 16.40 2.33 -0.17
CA LYS A 58 16.22 3.78 -0.24
C LYS A 58 16.01 4.42 1.13
N ALA A 59 15.24 3.77 2.00
CA ALA A 59 14.96 4.27 3.34
C ALA A 59 16.10 4.03 4.35
N GLY A 60 17.11 3.22 4.00
CA GLY A 60 18.21 2.88 4.88
C GLY A 60 17.77 2.08 6.13
N ILE A 61 16.79 1.19 5.97
CA ILE A 61 16.24 0.40 7.08
C ILE A 61 17.26 -0.65 7.54
N GLY A 62 17.68 -0.57 8.78
CA GLY A 62 18.57 -1.51 9.46
C GLY A 62 17.94 -2.15 10.70
N ASN A 63 18.72 -2.90 11.44
CA ASN A 63 18.28 -3.69 12.60
C ASN A 63 17.86 -2.86 13.83
N ASP A 64 18.26 -1.61 13.90
CA ASP A 64 17.89 -0.65 14.95
C ASP A 64 16.61 0.14 14.61
N ALA A 65 16.06 -0.04 13.42
CA ALA A 65 14.86 0.67 12.99
C ALA A 65 13.64 0.28 13.84
N ARG A 66 12.84 1.30 14.14
CA ARG A 66 11.50 1.19 14.73
C ARG A 66 10.51 1.67 13.68
N ILE A 67 9.81 0.74 13.04
CA ILE A 67 8.96 1.00 11.90
C ILE A 67 7.49 0.99 12.32
N LEU A 68 6.73 2.00 11.88
CA LEU A 68 5.28 1.92 11.79
C LEU A 68 4.92 1.50 10.36
N ASP A 69 4.28 0.33 10.21
CA ASP A 69 3.69 -0.13 8.95
C ASP A 69 2.22 0.31 8.91
N LEU A 70 1.96 1.38 8.15
CA LEU A 70 0.68 2.06 8.07
C LEU A 70 -0.16 1.42 6.94
N GLY A 71 -1.19 0.66 7.34
CA GLY A 71 -1.99 -0.17 6.45
C GLY A 71 -1.34 -1.53 6.21
N CYS A 72 -0.92 -2.20 7.28
CA CYS A 72 -0.14 -3.45 7.24
C CYS A 72 -0.89 -4.66 6.65
N GLY A 73 -2.20 -4.55 6.44
CA GLY A 73 -3.03 -5.66 5.97
C GLY A 73 -2.88 -6.91 6.83
N ASN A 74 -2.60 -8.04 6.19
CA ASN A 74 -2.37 -9.33 6.88
C ASN A 74 -0.97 -9.46 7.52
N GLY A 75 -0.18 -8.38 7.57
CA GLY A 75 1.10 -8.32 8.25
C GLY A 75 2.28 -8.95 7.49
N THR A 76 2.10 -9.37 6.25
CA THR A 76 3.12 -10.06 5.46
C THR A 76 4.37 -9.22 5.26
N THR A 77 4.22 -7.95 4.87
CA THR A 77 5.36 -7.03 4.69
C THR A 77 6.04 -6.74 6.02
N ALA A 78 5.28 -6.52 7.12
CA ALA A 78 5.84 -6.32 8.45
C ALA A 78 6.68 -7.51 8.92
N MET A 79 6.18 -8.75 8.70
CA MET A 79 6.93 -9.97 9.02
C MET A 79 8.19 -10.11 8.16
N TRP A 80 8.11 -9.79 6.87
CA TRP A 80 9.25 -9.78 5.98
C TRP A 80 10.31 -8.76 6.41
N LEU A 81 9.93 -7.53 6.77
CA LEU A 81 10.83 -6.50 7.30
C LEU A 81 11.53 -6.97 8.58
N GLY A 82 10.77 -7.51 9.55
CA GLY A 82 11.32 -8.04 10.78
C GLY A 82 12.32 -9.18 10.56
N ASN A 83 12.05 -10.08 9.62
CA ASN A 83 12.94 -11.20 9.26
C ASN A 83 14.18 -10.73 8.50
N SER A 84 14.00 -9.93 7.45
CA SER A 84 15.08 -9.55 6.53
C SER A 84 16.00 -8.49 7.09
N CYS A 85 15.46 -7.52 7.83
CA CYS A 85 16.22 -6.39 8.37
C CYS A 85 16.53 -6.53 9.86
N GLY A 86 15.90 -7.45 10.57
CA GLY A 86 16.06 -7.61 12.02
C GLY A 86 15.44 -6.46 12.85
N CYS A 87 14.65 -5.59 12.24
CA CYS A 87 14.06 -4.40 12.83
C CYS A 87 12.81 -4.71 13.68
N ARG A 88 12.31 -3.69 14.39
CA ARG A 88 11.02 -3.73 15.10
C ARG A 88 9.95 -3.10 14.24
N VAL A 89 8.78 -3.74 14.13
CA VAL A 89 7.66 -3.22 13.36
C VAL A 89 6.37 -3.26 14.17
N VAL A 90 5.64 -2.15 14.17
CA VAL A 90 4.24 -2.11 14.61
C VAL A 90 3.40 -1.87 13.36
N GLY A 91 2.53 -2.83 13.04
CA GLY A 91 1.60 -2.70 11.93
C GLY A 91 0.23 -2.24 12.42
N ILE A 92 -0.37 -1.31 11.69
CA ILE A 92 -1.77 -0.91 11.90
C ILE A 92 -2.60 -1.09 10.63
N ASP A 93 -3.86 -1.42 10.81
CA ASP A 93 -4.86 -1.47 9.73
C ASP A 93 -6.26 -1.13 10.29
N LEU A 94 -7.15 -0.63 9.42
CA LEU A 94 -8.57 -0.41 9.76
C LEU A 94 -9.34 -1.72 9.88
N SER A 95 -9.00 -2.73 9.07
CA SER A 95 -9.68 -4.02 9.01
C SER A 95 -9.36 -4.87 10.24
N GLY A 96 -10.37 -5.12 11.07
CA GLY A 96 -10.25 -6.03 12.20
C GLY A 96 -9.95 -7.46 11.76
N THR A 97 -10.48 -7.90 10.64
CA THR A 97 -10.23 -9.21 10.03
C THR A 97 -8.76 -9.37 9.67
N ARG A 98 -8.17 -8.38 9.00
CA ARG A 98 -6.74 -8.42 8.60
C ARG A 98 -5.80 -8.38 9.79
N ILE A 99 -6.09 -7.53 10.79
CA ILE A 99 -5.31 -7.51 12.03
C ILE A 99 -5.39 -8.87 12.75
N GLY A 100 -6.56 -9.49 12.81
CA GLY A 100 -6.71 -10.85 13.35
C GLY A 100 -5.86 -11.89 12.60
N ASN A 101 -5.85 -11.82 11.27
CA ASN A 101 -4.99 -12.67 10.42
C ASN A 101 -3.50 -12.42 10.69
N ALA A 102 -3.08 -11.16 10.77
CA ALA A 102 -1.69 -10.79 11.05
C ALA A 102 -1.23 -11.29 12.43
N GLN A 103 -2.06 -11.12 13.46
CA GLN A 103 -1.79 -11.61 14.81
C GLN A 103 -1.69 -13.15 14.84
N GLN A 104 -2.60 -13.83 14.15
CA GLN A 104 -2.55 -15.29 14.06
C GLN A 104 -1.30 -15.79 13.34
N ALA A 105 -0.96 -15.18 12.18
CA ALA A 105 0.24 -15.53 11.42
C ALA A 105 1.54 -15.26 12.20
N LEU A 106 1.54 -14.26 13.08
CA LEU A 106 2.68 -13.95 13.95
C LEU A 106 2.94 -15.08 14.97
N LEU A 107 1.89 -15.74 15.47
CA LEU A 107 2.05 -16.86 16.42
C LEU A 107 2.81 -18.04 15.82
N ASP A 108 2.77 -18.21 14.50
CA ASP A 108 3.47 -19.27 13.78
C ASP A 108 4.93 -18.91 13.46
N GLN A 109 5.37 -17.69 13.78
CA GLN A 109 6.72 -17.21 13.55
C GLN A 109 7.67 -17.59 14.69
N PRO A 110 9.00 -17.60 14.46
CA PRO A 110 9.99 -17.81 15.53
C PRO A 110 9.81 -16.82 16.68
N ALA A 111 10.00 -17.29 17.92
CA ALA A 111 9.81 -16.49 19.13
C ALA A 111 10.59 -15.16 19.12
N GLU A 112 11.76 -15.12 18.50
CA GLU A 112 12.54 -13.91 18.33
C GLU A 112 11.82 -12.85 17.49
N LEU A 113 11.16 -13.28 16.41
CA LEU A 113 10.37 -12.38 15.56
C LEU A 113 9.11 -11.90 16.30
N GLN A 114 8.44 -12.78 17.04
CA GLN A 114 7.27 -12.43 17.85
C GLN A 114 7.56 -11.31 18.87
N THR A 115 8.79 -11.19 19.38
CA THR A 115 9.17 -10.12 20.30
C THR A 115 9.44 -8.77 19.64
N ARG A 116 9.57 -8.75 18.31
CA ARG A 116 9.87 -7.53 17.52
C ARG A 116 8.67 -6.96 16.79
N LEU A 117 7.60 -7.75 16.64
CA LEU A 117 6.43 -7.34 15.86
C LEU A 117 5.19 -7.21 16.74
N GLY A 118 4.31 -6.27 16.35
CA GLY A 118 2.98 -6.12 16.94
C GLY A 118 1.99 -5.62 15.89
N PHE A 119 0.72 -5.99 16.06
CA PHE A 119 -0.35 -5.58 15.15
C PHE A 119 -1.54 -5.08 15.95
N GLU A 120 -2.08 -3.90 15.57
CA GLU A 120 -3.25 -3.33 16.23
C GLU A 120 -4.19 -2.63 15.23
N LYS A 121 -5.48 -2.66 15.53
CA LYS A 121 -6.48 -1.95 14.75
C LYS A 121 -6.43 -0.47 15.09
N ALA A 122 -6.12 0.38 14.09
CA ALA A 122 -6.09 1.83 14.26
C ALA A 122 -6.35 2.55 12.93
N SER A 123 -6.80 3.81 13.02
CA SER A 123 -6.88 4.70 11.86
C SER A 123 -5.55 5.41 11.62
N ALA A 124 -5.17 5.54 10.35
CA ALA A 124 -4.01 6.35 9.94
C ALA A 124 -4.19 7.85 10.23
N THR A 125 -5.43 8.30 10.45
CA THR A 125 -5.76 9.70 10.70
C THR A 125 -5.68 10.10 12.18
N GLU A 126 -5.58 9.09 13.08
CA GLU A 126 -5.48 9.25 14.53
C GLU A 126 -4.64 8.09 15.12
N LEU A 127 -3.32 8.23 15.06
CA LEU A 127 -2.39 7.19 15.48
C LEU A 127 -2.26 7.13 17.01
N PRO A 128 -2.42 5.94 17.65
CA PRO A 128 -2.37 5.78 19.11
C PRO A 128 -0.95 5.80 19.68
N PHE A 129 -0.01 6.47 19.02
CA PHE A 129 1.40 6.51 19.41
C PHE A 129 1.83 7.92 19.79
N PRO A 130 2.75 8.07 20.76
CA PRO A 130 3.37 9.35 21.08
C PRO A 130 4.17 9.95 19.91
N ASP A 131 4.41 11.26 19.96
CA ASP A 131 5.29 11.96 19.04
C ASP A 131 6.70 11.35 19.06
N GLY A 132 7.32 11.18 17.90
CA GLY A 132 8.69 10.71 17.78
C GLY A 132 8.91 9.24 18.16
N SER A 133 7.86 8.41 18.13
CA SER A 133 7.94 6.99 18.51
C SER A 133 8.73 6.14 17.52
N PHE A 134 8.79 6.54 16.25
CA PHE A 134 9.32 5.72 15.16
C PHE A 134 10.47 6.41 14.43
N THR A 135 11.43 5.61 13.98
CA THR A 135 12.50 6.06 13.07
C THR A 135 12.01 6.08 11.63
N HIS A 136 11.07 5.18 11.30
CA HIS A 136 10.51 5.03 9.96
C HIS A 136 8.99 4.88 10.02
N VAL A 137 8.31 5.46 9.05
CA VAL A 137 6.94 5.12 8.67
C VAL A 137 7.00 4.53 7.27
N TRP A 138 6.46 3.33 7.14
CA TRP A 138 6.32 2.58 5.90
C TRP A 138 4.86 2.52 5.52
N SER A 139 4.53 2.65 4.24
CA SER A 139 3.17 2.42 3.76
C SER A 139 3.18 1.98 2.30
N GLN A 140 2.46 0.93 1.98
CA GLN A 140 2.31 0.43 0.62
C GLN A 140 0.83 0.30 0.25
N ALA A 141 0.45 0.88 -0.89
CA ALA A 141 -0.88 0.74 -1.46
C ALA A 141 -2.03 1.03 -0.46
N THR A 142 -1.88 2.03 0.41
CA THR A 142 -2.79 2.27 1.54
C THR A 142 -3.39 3.67 1.57
N ILE A 143 -2.56 4.72 1.49
CA ILE A 143 -3.01 6.09 1.76
C ILE A 143 -4.06 6.56 0.75
N TYR A 144 -4.10 6.01 -0.47
CA TYR A 144 -5.12 6.34 -1.45
C TYR A 144 -6.55 6.04 -0.97
N HIS A 145 -6.73 5.08 -0.07
CA HIS A 145 -8.01 4.80 0.58
C HIS A 145 -8.37 5.78 1.70
N VAL A 146 -7.38 6.45 2.27
CA VAL A 146 -7.62 7.38 3.39
C VAL A 146 -8.30 8.63 2.87
N HIS A 147 -9.52 8.91 3.32
CA HIS A 147 -10.25 10.11 2.91
C HIS A 147 -9.54 11.39 3.35
N GLU A 148 -9.19 11.48 4.65
CA GLU A 148 -8.47 12.60 5.25
C GLU A 148 -6.95 12.46 5.10
N LYS A 149 -6.43 12.34 3.85
CA LYS A 149 -5.01 12.14 3.55
C LYS A 149 -4.08 13.11 4.25
N LYS A 150 -4.49 14.39 4.38
CA LYS A 150 -3.71 15.39 5.09
C LYS A 150 -3.57 15.08 6.59
N SER A 151 -4.58 14.47 7.18
CA SER A 151 -4.51 14.03 8.59
C SER A 151 -3.55 12.84 8.72
N ALA A 152 -3.64 11.84 7.83
CA ALA A 152 -2.71 10.73 7.83
C ALA A 152 -1.25 11.17 7.63
N LEU A 153 -0.98 12.09 6.71
CA LEU A 153 0.37 12.63 6.52
C LEU A 153 0.88 13.41 7.74
N ARG A 154 0.00 14.19 8.42
CA ARG A 154 0.36 14.88 9.67
C ARG A 154 0.66 13.90 10.80
N GLU A 155 -0.13 12.85 10.94
CA GLU A 155 0.09 11.79 11.93
C GLU A 155 1.38 11.04 11.65
N ALA A 156 1.64 10.65 10.40
CA ALA A 156 2.92 10.05 10.00
C ALA A 156 4.11 10.95 10.35
N HIS A 157 3.99 12.27 10.07
CA HIS A 157 5.02 13.24 10.46
C HIS A 157 5.15 13.37 11.98
N ARG A 158 4.04 13.38 12.73
CA ARG A 158 4.04 13.52 14.19
C ARG A 158 4.77 12.38 14.87
N VAL A 159 4.45 11.15 14.50
CA VAL A 159 4.99 9.93 15.13
C VAL A 159 6.44 9.62 14.74
N LEU A 160 6.96 10.21 13.65
CA LEU A 160 8.37 10.13 13.31
C LEU A 160 9.22 10.97 14.27
N GLU A 161 10.37 10.45 14.67
CA GLU A 161 11.41 11.25 15.35
C GLU A 161 12.02 12.28 14.40
N ASN A 162 12.76 13.26 14.95
CA ASN A 162 13.47 14.25 14.13
C ASN A 162 14.49 13.54 13.23
N GLY A 163 14.45 13.81 11.94
CA GLY A 163 15.28 13.12 10.95
C GLY A 163 14.74 11.76 10.51
N GLY A 164 13.62 11.30 11.08
CA GLY A 164 12.97 10.04 10.71
C GLY A 164 12.44 10.05 9.27
N ILE A 165 12.26 8.88 8.69
CA ILE A 165 11.97 8.66 7.28
C ILE A 165 10.53 8.16 7.09
N LEU A 166 9.80 8.81 6.19
CA LEU A 166 8.57 8.28 5.58
C LEU A 166 8.92 7.73 4.21
N VAL A 167 8.72 6.43 4.01
CA VAL A 167 8.80 5.78 2.70
C VAL A 167 7.46 5.15 2.36
N PHE A 168 6.88 5.53 1.23
CA PHE A 168 5.58 4.99 0.85
C PHE A 168 5.36 5.03 -0.66
N ASP A 169 4.55 4.13 -1.15
CA ASP A 169 3.98 4.19 -2.49
C ASP A 169 2.47 4.44 -2.43
N ASP A 170 1.95 5.16 -3.41
CA ASP A 170 0.52 5.46 -3.45
C ASP A 170 -0.01 5.73 -4.86
N LEU A 171 -1.29 5.44 -5.07
CA LEU A 171 -1.96 5.78 -6.32
C LEU A 171 -2.15 7.30 -6.45
N THR A 172 -2.02 7.78 -7.66
CA THR A 172 -2.19 9.17 -8.02
C THR A 172 -3.26 9.35 -9.09
N LYS A 173 -3.82 10.56 -9.15
CA LYS A 173 -4.75 11.00 -10.19
C LYS A 173 -4.05 12.05 -11.06
N PRO A 174 -3.41 11.64 -12.18
CA PRO A 174 -2.58 12.55 -12.98
C PRO A 174 -3.36 13.72 -13.58
N ARG A 175 -4.66 13.55 -13.82
CA ARG A 175 -5.55 14.56 -14.42
C ARG A 175 -6.92 14.58 -13.75
N PRO A 176 -7.59 15.74 -13.65
CA PRO A 176 -8.91 15.84 -13.02
C PRO A 176 -10.01 15.16 -13.84
N ASP A 177 -9.92 15.27 -15.18
CA ASP A 177 -10.90 14.71 -16.10
C ASP A 177 -10.55 13.26 -16.42
N ILE A 178 -11.42 12.33 -16.01
CA ILE A 178 -11.29 10.89 -16.22
C ILE A 178 -12.50 10.35 -16.96
N SER A 179 -12.29 9.29 -17.73
CA SER A 179 -13.36 8.58 -18.43
C SER A 179 -14.30 7.86 -17.45
N ASP A 180 -15.53 7.56 -17.91
CA ASP A 180 -16.49 6.78 -17.11
C ASP A 180 -15.95 5.38 -16.80
N ALA A 181 -15.18 4.78 -17.70
CA ALA A 181 -14.52 3.50 -17.45
C ALA A 181 -13.51 3.60 -16.31
N ALA A 182 -12.64 4.63 -16.29
CA ALA A 182 -11.72 4.86 -15.19
C ALA A 182 -12.48 5.13 -13.88
N ARG A 183 -13.56 5.93 -13.93
CA ARG A 183 -14.40 6.17 -12.77
C ARG A 183 -14.93 4.87 -12.16
N THR A 184 -15.54 4.02 -12.98
CA THR A 184 -16.17 2.78 -12.53
C THR A 184 -15.15 1.74 -12.06
N TYR A 185 -14.15 1.45 -12.91
CA TYR A 185 -13.24 0.30 -12.69
C TYR A 185 -11.99 0.63 -11.88
N VAL A 186 -11.68 1.91 -11.68
CA VAL A 186 -10.56 2.34 -10.83
C VAL A 186 -11.09 2.99 -9.56
N TYR A 187 -11.69 4.17 -9.69
CA TYR A 187 -11.98 5.03 -8.55
C TYR A 187 -13.12 4.50 -7.66
N ASP A 188 -14.23 4.07 -8.27
CA ASP A 188 -15.37 3.54 -7.50
C ASP A 188 -15.06 2.13 -6.97
N ARG A 189 -14.41 1.28 -7.78
CA ARG A 189 -14.06 -0.09 -7.36
C ARG A 189 -13.05 -0.13 -6.22
N LEU A 190 -12.04 0.75 -6.22
CA LEU A 190 -11.03 0.80 -5.19
C LEU A 190 -11.39 1.73 -4.03
N LEU A 191 -12.60 2.28 -3.99
CA LEU A 191 -12.97 3.32 -3.03
C LEU A 191 -11.92 4.44 -2.98
N PHE A 192 -11.42 4.81 -4.16
CA PHE A 192 -10.30 5.69 -4.36
C PHE A 192 -10.78 7.11 -4.69
N ASP A 193 -10.42 8.06 -3.84
CA ASP A 193 -10.66 9.47 -4.09
C ASP A 193 -9.44 10.28 -3.66
N THR A 194 -8.69 10.79 -4.62
CA THR A 194 -7.53 11.64 -4.35
C THR A 194 -7.53 12.87 -5.25
N PRO A 195 -7.19 14.04 -4.71
CA PRO A 195 -6.93 15.22 -5.53
C PRO A 195 -5.48 15.27 -6.05
N TYR A 196 -4.64 14.28 -5.68
CA TYR A 196 -3.19 14.37 -5.89
C TYR A 196 -2.76 13.71 -7.20
N SER A 197 -2.10 14.51 -8.08
CA SER A 197 -1.18 14.02 -9.08
C SER A 197 0.17 13.69 -8.43
N PHE A 198 1.09 13.10 -9.19
CA PHE A 198 2.46 12.84 -8.71
C PHE A 198 3.14 14.11 -8.19
N GLU A 199 2.97 15.26 -8.88
CA GLU A 199 3.59 16.53 -8.50
C GLU A 199 2.86 17.20 -7.33
N THR A 200 1.52 17.20 -7.33
CA THR A 200 0.75 17.86 -6.28
C THR A 200 0.82 17.09 -4.96
N TYR A 201 1.07 15.77 -4.99
CA TYR A 201 1.35 14.99 -3.80
C TYR A 201 2.64 15.47 -3.11
N GLN A 202 3.69 15.73 -3.88
CA GLN A 202 4.93 16.32 -3.36
C GLN A 202 4.68 17.69 -2.69
N GLY A 203 3.77 18.48 -3.26
CA GLY A 203 3.32 19.73 -2.64
C GLY A 203 2.65 19.51 -1.28
N ALA A 204 1.78 18.49 -1.16
CA ALA A 204 1.12 18.13 0.10
C ALA A 204 2.12 17.67 1.16
N LEU A 205 3.10 16.86 0.80
CA LEU A 205 4.18 16.40 1.67
C LEU A 205 5.00 17.57 2.23
N LYS A 206 5.41 18.51 1.36
CA LYS A 206 6.14 19.70 1.78
C LYS A 206 5.31 20.59 2.73
N HIS A 207 4.01 20.74 2.48
CA HIS A 207 3.10 21.50 3.36
C HIS A 207 2.89 20.82 4.72
N THR A 208 3.08 19.51 4.80
CA THR A 208 3.03 18.78 6.08
C THR A 208 4.31 18.95 6.90
N GLY A 209 5.41 19.40 6.29
CA GLY A 209 6.71 19.60 6.94
C GLY A 209 7.80 18.64 6.47
N PHE A 210 7.50 17.73 5.56
CA PHE A 210 8.48 16.81 5.02
C PHE A 210 9.44 17.46 4.02
N SER A 211 10.71 17.09 4.11
CA SER A 211 11.71 17.26 3.05
C SER A 211 11.67 16.05 2.13
N ILE A 212 11.44 16.24 0.83
CA ILE A 212 11.43 15.14 -0.13
C ILE A 212 12.86 14.82 -0.50
N LEU A 213 13.31 13.60 -0.19
CA LEU A 213 14.62 13.11 -0.57
C LEU A 213 14.60 12.53 -1.99
N GLU A 214 13.53 11.81 -2.32
CA GLU A 214 13.32 11.22 -3.63
C GLU A 214 11.81 11.08 -3.93
N ALA A 215 11.46 11.20 -5.20
CA ALA A 215 10.13 10.86 -5.70
C ALA A 215 10.28 10.20 -7.07
N VAL A 216 9.67 9.04 -7.27
CA VAL A 216 9.76 8.23 -8.50
C VAL A 216 8.37 7.93 -9.02
N ASP A 217 8.11 8.25 -10.28
CA ASP A 217 6.89 7.82 -10.96
C ASP A 217 7.02 6.34 -11.35
N LEU A 218 6.16 5.50 -10.77
CA LEU A 218 6.12 4.06 -10.99
C LEU A 218 4.94 3.63 -11.89
N SER A 219 4.29 4.54 -12.59
CA SER A 219 3.08 4.25 -13.38
C SER A 219 3.29 3.16 -14.42
N THR A 220 4.49 3.02 -15.01
CA THR A 220 4.83 1.93 -15.94
C THR A 220 4.85 0.57 -15.25
N HIS A 221 5.31 0.51 -14.00
CA HIS A 221 5.33 -0.71 -13.19
C HIS A 221 3.92 -1.05 -12.69
N LEU A 222 3.08 -0.05 -12.40
CA LEU A 222 1.65 -0.25 -12.11
C LEU A 222 0.93 -0.92 -13.27
N LYS A 223 1.17 -0.43 -14.49
CA LYS A 223 0.63 -1.04 -15.71
C LYS A 223 1.04 -2.50 -15.83
N ALA A 224 2.33 -2.80 -15.71
CA ALA A 224 2.85 -4.16 -15.78
C ALA A 224 2.23 -5.07 -14.69
N SER A 225 2.03 -4.56 -13.47
CA SER A 225 1.37 -5.27 -12.39
C SER A 225 -0.06 -5.65 -12.76
N TYR A 226 -0.86 -4.72 -13.29
CA TYR A 226 -2.23 -4.99 -13.71
C TYR A 226 -2.33 -5.91 -14.92
N GLU A 227 -1.37 -5.84 -15.86
CA GLU A 227 -1.27 -6.80 -16.97
C GLU A 227 -1.02 -8.24 -16.46
N CYS A 228 -0.19 -8.40 -15.43
CA CYS A 228 0.04 -9.69 -14.77
C CYS A 228 -1.23 -10.17 -14.04
N LEU A 229 -1.84 -9.31 -13.24
CA LEU A 229 -3.04 -9.63 -12.46
C LEU A 229 -4.24 -9.97 -13.36
N ALA A 230 -4.43 -9.27 -14.49
CA ALA A 230 -5.46 -9.59 -15.45
C ALA A 230 -5.28 -11.02 -16.01
N LYS A 231 -4.03 -11.40 -16.34
CA LYS A 231 -3.72 -12.76 -16.82
C LYS A 231 -3.94 -13.81 -15.73
N ILE A 232 -3.49 -13.54 -14.48
CA ILE A 232 -3.66 -14.48 -13.36
C ILE A 232 -5.14 -14.71 -13.07
N ALA A 233 -5.94 -13.65 -12.96
CA ALA A 233 -7.37 -13.73 -12.73
C ALA A 233 -8.08 -14.42 -13.90
N GLY A 234 -7.75 -14.04 -15.14
CA GLY A 234 -8.34 -14.65 -16.34
C GLY A 234 -8.05 -16.15 -16.48
N ALA A 235 -6.89 -16.62 -16.02
CA ALA A 235 -6.53 -18.04 -16.03
C ALA A 235 -7.36 -18.90 -15.07
N LYS A 236 -7.97 -18.29 -14.03
CA LYS A 236 -8.89 -18.97 -13.09
C LYS A 236 -10.33 -19.13 -13.65
N GLY A 237 -10.65 -18.46 -14.76
CA GLY A 237 -11.91 -18.65 -15.48
C GLY A 237 -13.15 -18.34 -14.65
N ASP A 238 -14.14 -19.26 -14.73
CA ASP A 238 -15.45 -19.11 -14.09
C ASP A 238 -15.49 -19.55 -12.62
N GLU A 239 -14.34 -19.81 -11.99
CA GLU A 239 -14.28 -20.08 -10.56
C GLU A 239 -14.91 -18.91 -9.77
N HIS A 240 -15.53 -19.21 -8.62
CA HIS A 240 -16.22 -18.23 -7.78
C HIS A 240 -17.29 -17.39 -8.52
N ASP A 241 -18.21 -18.06 -9.19
CA ASP A 241 -19.39 -17.43 -9.85
C ASP A 241 -19.01 -16.32 -10.85
N GLY A 242 -17.89 -16.50 -11.57
CA GLY A 242 -17.43 -15.53 -12.59
C GLY A 242 -16.64 -14.34 -12.06
N LYS A 243 -16.41 -14.24 -10.75
CA LYS A 243 -15.74 -13.10 -10.10
C LYS A 243 -14.33 -12.85 -10.65
N TYR A 244 -13.58 -13.91 -11.00
CA TYR A 244 -12.24 -13.74 -11.58
C TYR A 244 -12.30 -13.16 -13.00
N GLY A 245 -13.32 -13.49 -13.78
CA GLY A 245 -13.54 -12.87 -15.08
C GLY A 245 -13.82 -11.37 -14.97
N GLU A 246 -14.63 -10.96 -13.99
CA GLU A 246 -14.90 -9.54 -13.69
C GLU A 246 -13.64 -8.81 -13.23
N LEU A 247 -12.82 -9.44 -12.37
CA LEU A 247 -11.55 -8.88 -11.92
C LEU A 247 -10.55 -8.75 -13.08
N SER A 248 -10.41 -9.77 -13.93
CA SER A 248 -9.57 -9.72 -15.13
C SER A 248 -9.95 -8.53 -16.03
N TYR A 249 -11.25 -8.37 -16.30
CA TYR A 249 -11.75 -7.24 -17.08
C TYR A 249 -11.46 -5.88 -16.38
N ALA A 250 -11.69 -5.80 -15.07
CA ALA A 250 -11.43 -4.58 -14.32
C ALA A 250 -9.94 -4.20 -14.38
N TYR A 251 -9.03 -5.17 -14.25
CA TYR A 251 -7.58 -4.93 -14.36
C TYR A 251 -7.18 -4.47 -15.77
N ASP A 252 -7.80 -5.00 -16.84
CA ASP A 252 -7.60 -4.48 -18.19
C ASP A 252 -8.05 -3.01 -18.32
N GLN A 253 -9.13 -2.61 -17.64
CA GLN A 253 -9.55 -1.21 -17.61
C GLN A 253 -8.55 -0.34 -16.83
N MET A 254 -7.91 -0.87 -15.77
CA MET A 254 -6.87 -0.16 -15.04
C MET A 254 -5.61 0.04 -15.89
N VAL A 255 -5.19 -0.97 -16.68
CA VAL A 255 -4.12 -0.83 -17.67
C VAL A 255 -4.43 0.33 -18.63
N ARG A 256 -5.66 0.37 -19.19
CA ARG A 256 -6.10 1.45 -20.08
C ARG A 256 -6.14 2.82 -19.41
N ALA A 257 -6.49 2.87 -18.11
CA ALA A 257 -6.50 4.12 -17.35
C ALA A 257 -5.06 4.67 -17.17
N VAL A 258 -4.08 3.79 -16.92
CA VAL A 258 -2.67 4.20 -16.89
C VAL A 258 -2.22 4.71 -18.26
N ASP A 259 -2.50 4.00 -19.35
CA ASP A 259 -2.13 4.41 -20.71
C ASP A 259 -2.72 5.77 -21.12
N LYS A 260 -3.90 6.11 -20.57
CA LYS A 260 -4.56 7.41 -20.82
C LYS A 260 -4.12 8.52 -19.86
N GLY A 261 -3.24 8.24 -18.90
CA GLY A 261 -2.87 9.17 -17.85
C GLY A 261 -4.04 9.51 -16.91
N GLU A 262 -4.96 8.59 -16.70
CA GLU A 262 -6.11 8.71 -15.80
C GLU A 262 -5.85 8.05 -14.43
N LEU A 263 -4.79 7.24 -14.33
CA LEU A 263 -4.29 6.58 -13.13
C LEU A 263 -2.78 6.59 -13.16
N GLY A 264 -2.15 6.86 -12.03
CA GLY A 264 -0.71 6.81 -11.85
C GLY A 264 -0.33 6.19 -10.51
N TRP A 265 0.97 6.01 -10.30
CA TRP A 265 1.54 5.45 -9.08
C TRP A 265 2.86 6.12 -8.78
N GLY A 266 3.07 6.55 -7.54
CA GLY A 266 4.29 7.21 -7.11
C GLY A 266 4.91 6.55 -5.89
N LEU A 267 6.24 6.50 -5.86
CA LEU A 267 7.05 6.18 -4.68
C LEU A 267 7.67 7.46 -4.16
N TYR A 268 7.55 7.68 -2.86
CA TYR A 268 8.06 8.87 -2.18
C TYR A 268 8.93 8.50 -0.99
N LEU A 269 10.11 9.10 -0.93
CA LEU A 269 11.03 9.04 0.19
C LEU A 269 11.16 10.43 0.79
N CYS A 270 10.77 10.58 2.05
CA CYS A 270 10.67 11.87 2.71
C CYS A 270 11.33 11.83 4.09
N GLN A 271 11.87 12.95 4.52
CA GLN A 271 12.46 13.10 5.87
C GLN A 271 11.69 14.17 6.65
N LYS A 272 11.44 13.88 7.95
CA LYS A 272 10.95 14.85 8.93
C LYS A 272 12.01 15.85 9.32
#